data_3dc107b92649fb6bead82ce60c743637
#
_entry.id   3dc107b92649fb6bead82ce60c743637
#
_cell.length_a   1.000
_cell.length_b   1.000
_cell.length_c   1.000
_cell.angle_alpha   90.00
_cell.angle_beta   90.00
_cell.angle_gamma   90.00
#
_symmetry.space_group_name_H-M   'P 1'
#
loop_
_entity.id
_entity.type
_entity.pdbx_description
1 polymer ?
#
loop_
_entity_poly.entity_id
_entity_poly.type
_entity_poly.pdbx_seq_one_letter_code
_entity_poly.pdbx_strand_id
1 'polypeptide(L)'
;MPTVLEIFKEITKIQRCSGNHKAFIEYMKEISKKLEYACLVDEANNILCKKENSNSNIVFQSHYDIVCLNDFCIPQIIEDDTTLKAIDSTLGADNGIGCSYMIALMYENFDGEFLFTSDEEIGL
;
A
#
# COMPACT_ATOMS: atom_id res chain seq x y z
N MET A 1 11.17 -14.19 -1.85
CA MET A 1 9.97 -13.43 -1.49
C MET A 1 10.35 -12.25 -0.62
N PRO A 2 9.86 -11.04 -0.89
CA PRO A 2 10.18 -9.91 -0.04
C PRO A 2 9.51 -10.03 1.33
N THR A 3 10.20 -9.52 2.35
CA THR A 3 9.65 -9.42 3.70
C THR A 3 8.70 -8.20 3.79
N VAL A 4 7.88 -8.16 4.85
CA VAL A 4 7.02 -7.00 5.11
C VAL A 4 7.86 -5.71 5.18
N LEU A 5 9.01 -5.75 5.85
CA LEU A 5 9.87 -4.58 5.96
C LEU A 5 10.41 -4.12 4.60
N GLU A 6 10.82 -5.07 3.76
CA GLU A 6 11.31 -4.76 2.41
C GLU A 6 10.20 -4.13 1.57
N ILE A 7 8.97 -4.67 1.66
CA ILE A 7 7.82 -4.10 0.96
C ILE A 7 7.52 -2.70 1.49
N PHE A 8 7.55 -2.51 2.80
CA PHE A 8 7.30 -1.20 3.41
C PHE A 8 8.32 -0.17 2.91
N LYS A 9 9.61 -0.52 2.89
CA LYS A 9 10.64 0.37 2.36
C LYS A 9 10.40 0.71 0.89
N GLU A 10 9.92 -0.25 0.12
CA GLU A 10 9.59 -0.03 -1.29
C GLU A 10 8.44 0.95 -1.45
N ILE A 11 7.35 0.78 -0.70
CA ILE A 11 6.20 1.68 -0.84
C ILE A 11 6.43 3.07 -0.24
N THR A 12 7.40 3.24 0.67
CA THR A 12 7.76 4.59 1.14
C THR A 12 8.34 5.45 0.03
N LYS A 13 8.85 4.83 -1.03
CA LYS A 13 9.40 5.54 -2.20
C LYS A 13 8.31 5.96 -3.18
N ILE A 14 7.07 5.58 -2.93
CA ILE A 14 5.92 5.87 -3.79
C ILE A 14 5.10 6.98 -3.14
N GLN A 15 4.74 8.00 -3.92
CA GLN A 15 3.91 9.07 -3.39
C GLN A 15 2.52 8.55 -3.02
N ARG A 16 2.12 8.76 -1.76
CA ARG A 16 0.83 8.31 -1.24
C ARG A 16 0.11 9.40 -0.46
N CYS A 17 0.49 10.66 -0.63
CA CYS A 17 -0.20 11.78 0.02
C CYS A 17 -1.68 11.75 -0.35
N SER A 18 -2.56 12.03 0.62
CA SER A 18 -4.01 12.08 0.37
C SER A 18 -4.30 12.95 -0.85
N GLY A 19 -5.15 12.46 -1.75
CA GLY A 19 -5.45 13.12 -3.01
C GLY A 19 -4.50 12.82 -4.16
N ASN A 20 -3.38 12.14 -3.91
CA ASN A 20 -2.39 11.79 -4.94
C ASN A 20 -2.32 10.26 -5.09
N HIS A 21 -3.13 9.71 -5.98
CA HIS A 21 -3.37 8.27 -6.05
C HIS A 21 -2.58 7.54 -7.13
N LYS A 22 -2.18 8.26 -8.18
CA LYS A 22 -1.71 7.64 -9.42
C LYS A 22 -0.54 6.69 -9.23
N ALA A 23 0.49 7.12 -8.50
CA ALA A 23 1.72 6.33 -8.37
C ALA A 23 1.46 5.00 -7.66
N PHE A 24 0.67 5.00 -6.59
CA PHE A 24 0.35 3.78 -5.87
C PHE A 24 -0.56 2.85 -6.69
N ILE A 25 -1.52 3.41 -7.42
CA ILE A 25 -2.37 2.63 -8.32
C ILE A 25 -1.53 1.91 -9.37
N GLU A 26 -0.58 2.61 -10.01
CA GLU A 26 0.31 1.99 -10.99
C GLU A 26 1.15 0.89 -10.37
N TYR A 27 1.68 1.11 -9.18
CA TYR A 27 2.43 0.11 -8.44
C TYR A 27 1.58 -1.14 -8.18
N MET A 28 0.35 -0.97 -7.71
CA MET A 28 -0.53 -2.11 -7.42
C MET A 28 -0.97 -2.84 -8.68
N LYS A 29 -1.15 -2.14 -9.79
CA LYS A 29 -1.44 -2.79 -11.07
C LYS A 29 -0.28 -3.70 -11.51
N GLU A 30 0.96 -3.23 -11.36
CA GLU A 30 2.13 -4.03 -11.70
C GLU A 30 2.28 -5.25 -10.80
N ILE A 31 2.14 -5.07 -9.49
CA ILE A 31 2.22 -6.16 -8.51
C ILE A 31 1.13 -7.19 -8.77
N SER A 32 -0.10 -6.74 -9.00
CA SER A 32 -1.23 -7.63 -9.25
C SER A 32 -1.01 -8.46 -10.51
N LYS A 33 -0.53 -7.83 -11.57
CA LYS A 33 -0.22 -8.54 -12.82
C LYS A 33 0.86 -9.59 -12.59
N LYS A 34 1.93 -9.24 -11.90
CA LYS A 34 3.05 -10.15 -11.60
C LYS A 34 2.58 -11.35 -10.78
N LEU A 35 1.68 -11.14 -9.81
CA LEU A 35 1.24 -12.16 -8.87
C LEU A 35 -0.08 -12.81 -9.26
N GLU A 36 -0.61 -12.46 -10.44
CA GLU A 36 -1.83 -13.05 -11.01
C GLU A 36 -3.09 -12.75 -10.21
N TYR A 37 -3.20 -11.52 -9.72
CA TYR A 37 -4.44 -10.99 -9.13
C TYR A 37 -5.12 -10.05 -10.12
N ALA A 38 -6.46 -10.08 -10.13
CA ALA A 38 -7.22 -9.04 -10.79
C ALA A 38 -7.13 -7.77 -9.96
N CYS A 39 -6.94 -6.63 -10.60
CA CYS A 39 -6.82 -5.34 -9.93
C CYS A 39 -7.93 -4.42 -10.43
N LEU A 40 -8.86 -4.07 -9.54
CA LEU A 40 -10.00 -3.23 -9.86
C LEU A 40 -9.85 -1.90 -9.12
N VAL A 41 -10.02 -0.80 -9.84
CA VAL A 41 -9.92 0.55 -9.27
C VAL A 41 -11.25 1.25 -9.48
N ASP A 42 -11.86 1.77 -8.42
CA ASP A 42 -13.13 2.46 -8.52
C ASP A 42 -12.96 3.97 -8.79
N GLU A 43 -14.06 4.70 -8.87
CA GLU A 43 -14.05 6.13 -9.16
C GLU A 43 -13.40 6.95 -8.05
N ALA A 44 -13.39 6.44 -6.82
CA ALA A 44 -12.76 7.09 -5.68
C ALA A 44 -11.30 6.68 -5.50
N ASN A 45 -10.76 5.91 -6.45
CA ASN A 45 -9.38 5.41 -6.43
C ASN A 45 -9.10 4.38 -5.33
N ASN A 46 -10.13 3.68 -4.86
CA ASN A 46 -9.95 2.50 -4.04
C ASN A 46 -9.53 1.34 -4.94
N ILE A 47 -8.65 0.49 -4.44
CA ILE A 47 -8.05 -0.60 -5.22
C ILE A 47 -8.44 -1.93 -4.60
N LEU A 48 -9.05 -2.82 -5.38
CA LEU A 48 -9.38 -4.17 -4.95
C LEU A 48 -8.57 -5.17 -5.75
N CYS A 49 -7.79 -5.99 -5.05
CA CYS A 49 -7.01 -7.07 -5.65
C CYS A 49 -7.59 -8.40 -5.21
N LYS A 50 -7.90 -9.28 -6.16
CA LYS A 50 -8.46 -10.61 -5.86
C LYS A 50 -8.12 -11.60 -6.96
N LYS A 51 -8.11 -12.89 -6.61
CA LYS A 51 -8.00 -13.96 -7.59
C LYS A 51 -9.29 -14.04 -8.40
N GLU A 52 -9.18 -14.30 -9.71
CA GLU A 52 -10.36 -14.37 -10.58
C GLU A 52 -11.34 -15.46 -10.18
N ASN A 53 -10.84 -16.59 -9.73
CA ASN A 53 -11.67 -17.74 -9.34
C ASN A 53 -11.66 -17.94 -7.83
N SER A 54 -11.62 -16.85 -7.06
CA SER A 54 -11.58 -16.93 -5.62
C SER A 54 -12.89 -17.46 -5.04
N ASN A 55 -12.75 -18.37 -4.08
CA ASN A 55 -13.86 -18.86 -3.25
C ASN A 55 -13.78 -18.28 -1.84
N SER A 56 -12.84 -17.39 -1.59
CA SER A 56 -12.63 -16.82 -0.26
C SER A 56 -13.66 -15.76 0.06
N ASN A 57 -14.08 -15.73 1.33
CA ASN A 57 -14.91 -14.66 1.87
C ASN A 57 -14.13 -13.78 2.85
N ILE A 58 -12.79 -13.85 2.79
CA ILE A 58 -11.90 -13.05 3.65
C ILE A 58 -11.51 -11.80 2.89
N VAL A 59 -11.71 -10.63 3.51
CA VAL A 59 -11.31 -9.35 2.97
C VAL A 59 -10.36 -8.68 3.96
N PHE A 60 -9.19 -8.30 3.47
CA PHE A 60 -8.25 -7.45 4.22
C PHE A 60 -8.37 -6.03 3.69
N GLN A 61 -8.35 -5.04 4.58
CA GLN A 61 -8.49 -3.66 4.18
C GLN A 61 -7.47 -2.80 4.92
N SER A 62 -6.84 -1.90 4.18
CA SER A 62 -5.95 -0.86 4.72
C SER A 62 -6.03 0.37 3.85
N HIS A 63 -5.88 1.57 4.42
CA HIS A 63 -5.79 2.77 3.59
C HIS A 63 -4.34 2.96 3.14
N TYR A 64 -4.17 3.39 1.89
CA TYR A 64 -2.83 3.58 1.35
C TYR A 64 -2.38 5.04 1.39
N ASP A 65 -3.31 5.98 1.61
CA ASP A 65 -2.96 7.39 1.70
C ASP A 65 -2.30 7.72 3.03
N ILE A 66 -1.49 8.77 3.01
CA ILE A 66 -0.81 9.27 4.20
C ILE A 66 -0.98 10.77 4.31
N VAL A 67 -0.87 11.29 5.53
CA VAL A 67 -0.79 12.74 5.78
C VAL A 67 0.62 13.19 5.44
N CYS A 68 0.73 14.20 4.59
CA CYS A 68 2.03 14.78 4.22
C CYS A 68 2.18 16.13 4.92
N LEU A 69 3.25 16.27 5.71
CA LEU A 69 3.46 17.43 6.56
C LEU A 69 4.04 18.64 5.82
N ASN A 70 4.58 18.40 4.62
CA ASN A 70 5.21 19.44 3.81
C ASN A 70 5.23 18.99 2.35
N ASP A 71 6.06 19.63 1.52
CA ASP A 71 6.14 19.29 0.11
C ASP A 71 6.94 17.99 -0.16
N PHE A 72 7.43 17.32 0.89
CA PHE A 72 8.18 16.08 0.76
C PHE A 72 7.23 14.90 0.69
N CYS A 73 6.80 14.58 -0.53
CA CYS A 73 5.88 13.46 -0.79
C CYS A 73 6.56 12.10 -0.65
N ILE A 74 7.89 12.06 -0.78
CA ILE A 74 8.68 10.84 -0.63
C ILE A 74 9.66 11.07 0.52
N PRO A 75 9.53 10.33 1.64
CA PRO A 75 10.37 10.57 2.80
C PRO A 75 11.80 10.07 2.59
N GLN A 76 12.73 10.77 3.21
CA GLN A 76 14.09 10.28 3.37
C GLN A 76 14.13 9.42 4.64
N ILE A 77 14.51 8.16 4.49
CA ILE A 77 14.40 7.17 5.56
C ILE A 77 15.75 7.01 6.26
N ILE A 78 15.72 6.96 7.59
CA ILE A 78 16.86 6.55 8.42
C ILE A 78 16.50 5.24 9.11
N GLU A 79 17.35 4.25 9.00
CA GLU A 79 17.17 2.96 9.65
C GLU A 79 18.36 2.68 10.57
N ASP A 80 18.05 2.23 11.80
CA ASP A 80 19.05 1.66 12.70
C ASP A 80 18.63 0.23 13.08
N ASP A 81 19.27 -0.37 14.08
CA ASP A 81 19.02 -1.77 14.44
C ASP A 81 17.60 -2.03 14.94
N THR A 82 16.92 -1.01 15.45
CA THR A 82 15.61 -1.16 16.10
C THR A 82 14.52 -0.26 15.56
N THR A 83 14.87 0.78 14.79
CA THR A 83 13.89 1.78 14.34
C THR A 83 14.05 2.13 12.87
N LEU A 84 12.93 2.57 12.31
CA LEU A 84 12.86 3.15 10.98
C LEU A 84 12.09 4.46 11.11
N LYS A 85 12.65 5.56 10.61
CA LYS A 85 12.02 6.88 10.70
C LYS A 85 12.29 7.72 9.47
N ALA A 86 11.48 8.76 9.29
CA ALA A 86 11.64 9.73 8.20
C ALA A 86 12.25 11.02 8.74
N ILE A 87 13.06 11.68 7.92
CA ILE A 87 13.66 12.98 8.24
C ILE A 87 12.66 14.07 7.86
N ASP A 88 12.22 14.87 8.84
CA ASP A 88 11.38 16.06 8.65
C ASP A 88 10.15 15.82 7.75
N SER A 89 9.61 14.59 7.78
CA SER A 89 8.43 14.24 6.98
C SER A 89 7.69 13.06 7.62
N THR A 90 6.54 12.72 7.04
CA THR A 90 5.75 11.58 7.48
C THR A 90 6.38 10.29 6.97
N LEU A 91 6.59 9.32 7.87
CA LEU A 91 7.07 7.99 7.49
C LEU A 91 6.00 7.21 6.71
N GLY A 92 4.73 7.39 7.06
CA GLY A 92 3.63 6.73 6.38
C GLY A 92 3.36 5.31 6.86
N ALA A 93 3.77 4.98 8.10
CA ALA A 93 3.49 3.65 8.66
C ALA A 93 2.01 3.42 8.91
N ASP A 94 1.25 4.48 9.13
CA ASP A 94 -0.20 4.46 9.25
C ASP A 94 -0.84 4.91 7.91
N ASN A 95 -1.26 4.03 7.01
CA ASN A 95 -1.26 2.59 7.25
C ASN A 95 -0.40 1.82 6.21
N GLY A 96 0.77 2.33 5.92
CA GLY A 96 1.71 1.67 5.01
C GLY A 96 2.14 0.30 5.51
N ILE A 97 2.22 0.10 6.83
CA ILE A 97 2.52 -1.23 7.39
C ILE A 97 1.39 -2.21 7.09
N GLY A 98 0.13 -1.80 7.29
CA GLY A 98 -1.02 -2.65 6.94
C GLY A 98 -1.02 -3.01 5.46
N CYS A 99 -0.76 -2.04 4.58
CA CYS A 99 -0.63 -2.29 3.15
C CYS A 99 0.49 -3.28 2.86
N SER A 100 1.61 -3.16 3.55
CA SER A 100 2.77 -4.04 3.35
C SER A 100 2.47 -5.48 3.76
N TYR A 101 1.73 -5.70 4.85
CA TYR A 101 1.27 -7.04 5.23
C TYR A 101 0.35 -7.63 4.17
N MET A 102 -0.57 -6.83 3.63
CA MET A 102 -1.48 -7.29 2.58
C MET A 102 -0.71 -7.70 1.33
N ILE A 103 0.24 -6.89 0.91
CA ILE A 103 1.08 -7.18 -0.25
C ILE A 103 1.92 -8.43 -0.01
N ALA A 104 2.45 -8.61 1.21
CA ALA A 104 3.20 -9.83 1.55
C ALA A 104 2.34 -11.08 1.41
N LEU A 105 1.07 -11.02 1.83
CA LEU A 105 0.14 -12.13 1.64
C LEU A 105 -0.13 -12.39 0.15
N MET A 106 -0.17 -11.36 -0.68
CA MET A 106 -0.30 -11.52 -2.13
C MET A 106 0.93 -12.25 -2.70
N TYR A 107 2.14 -11.93 -2.23
CA TYR A 107 3.35 -12.65 -2.63
C TYR A 107 3.30 -14.12 -2.25
N GLU A 108 2.59 -14.47 -1.17
CA GLU A 108 2.39 -15.85 -0.76
C GLU A 108 1.20 -16.51 -1.47
N ASN A 109 0.62 -15.83 -2.44
CA ASN A 109 -0.49 -16.35 -3.23
C ASN A 109 -1.75 -16.64 -2.41
N PHE A 110 -1.96 -15.88 -1.36
CA PHE A 110 -3.11 -16.06 -0.47
C PHE A 110 -4.43 -15.81 -1.22
N ASP A 111 -5.41 -16.69 -1.04
CA ASP A 111 -6.73 -16.55 -1.66
C ASP A 111 -7.66 -15.70 -0.77
N GLY A 112 -7.60 -14.41 -0.98
CA GLY A 112 -8.43 -13.43 -0.27
C GLY A 112 -8.63 -12.21 -1.14
N GLU A 113 -9.42 -11.27 -0.65
CA GLU A 113 -9.60 -9.98 -1.29
C GLU A 113 -8.80 -8.95 -0.50
N PHE A 114 -8.11 -8.08 -1.22
CA PHE A 114 -7.24 -7.06 -0.64
C PHE A 114 -7.73 -5.70 -1.10
N LEU A 115 -8.33 -4.96 -0.17
CA LEU A 115 -8.90 -3.64 -0.45
C LEU A 115 -7.98 -2.55 0.11
N PHE A 116 -7.40 -1.77 -0.79
CA PHE A 116 -6.56 -0.62 -0.44
C PHE A 116 -7.40 0.64 -0.65
N THR A 117 -7.79 1.30 0.43
CA THR A 117 -8.68 2.45 0.35
C THR A 117 -7.91 3.76 0.22
N SER A 118 -8.47 4.69 -0.53
CA SER A 118 -7.93 6.03 -0.72
C SER A 118 -8.49 7.00 0.33
N ASP A 119 -7.76 8.07 0.58
CA ASP A 119 -8.26 9.30 1.23
C ASP A 119 -8.89 9.12 2.61
N GLU A 120 -8.49 8.10 3.38
CA GLU A 120 -8.95 7.90 4.77
C GLU A 120 -8.58 9.12 5.62
N GLU A 121 -7.40 9.68 5.41
CA GLU A 121 -6.87 10.78 6.21
C GLU A 121 -7.59 12.12 5.99
N ILE A 122 -8.43 12.20 4.96
CA ILE A 122 -9.27 13.38 4.70
C ILE A 122 -10.76 13.07 4.85
N GLY A 123 -11.09 11.95 5.49
CA GLY A 123 -12.46 11.62 5.88
C GLY A 123 -13.32 11.02 4.80
N LEU A 124 -12.72 10.38 3.82
CA LEU A 124 -13.46 9.77 2.71
C LEU A 124 -13.42 8.25 2.74
#